data_99d946ce11474056548d730ea2ecb37d
#
_entry.id   99d946ce11474056548d730ea2ecb37d
#
_cell.length_a   1.000
_cell.length_b   1.000
_cell.length_c   1.000
_cell.angle_alpha   90.00
_cell.angle_beta   90.00
_cell.angle_gamma   90.00
#
_symmetry.space_group_name_H-M   'P 1'
#
loop_
_entity.id
_entity.type
_entity.pdbx_description
1 polymer ?
#
loop_
_entity_poly.entity_id
_entity_poly.type
_entity_poly.pdbx_seq_one_letter_code
_entity_poly.pdbx_strand_id
1 'polypeptide(L)'
;MKVSVIIPVYNGKSYIKQSINSALNQTFKDVEVIVIDDFSNDGTYEYVLNEFGNVGKVKIFRNEKNMERSYSRNFGFNVSSGEYIFFLDYDDEWKANYIEETIENFNNFDIVYSIPRTFIDKNGNVLRVSKRKYSKDINELVFSAQIAYPSATAFKREKFIYFNENYNQREDWELFIRAVLSGLKINVIDNNKVMIREHDKRTSGGLSFLNNTLKVYFDYKNKIPKNYLPFFLFHVSETLLRYGKLKDGWLLLLKAIKLNPRILLNSRRIGSILKRGFRVRI
;
A
#
# COMPACT_ATOMS: atom_id res chain seq x y z
N MET A 1 24.31 -3.77 8.59
CA MET A 1 22.97 -3.18 8.32
C MET A 1 22.17 -4.21 7.54
N LYS A 2 21.13 -4.77 8.15
CA LYS A 2 20.32 -5.87 7.60
C LYS A 2 18.92 -5.39 7.22
N VAL A 3 18.37 -5.94 6.15
CA VAL A 3 17.00 -5.66 5.68
C VAL A 3 16.14 -6.91 5.80
N SER A 4 14.92 -6.76 6.30
CA SER A 4 13.89 -7.80 6.23
C SER A 4 12.81 -7.42 5.21
N VAL A 5 12.56 -8.28 4.25
CA VAL A 5 11.47 -8.19 3.28
C VAL A 5 10.36 -9.13 3.68
N ILE A 6 9.19 -8.61 4.01
CA ILE A 6 8.03 -9.36 4.47
C ILE A 6 7.04 -9.52 3.32
N ILE A 7 6.72 -10.77 2.96
CA ILE A 7 5.82 -11.11 1.87
C ILE A 7 4.64 -11.92 2.42
N PRO A 8 3.50 -11.29 2.72
CA PRO A 8 2.28 -12.02 3.04
C PRO A 8 1.68 -12.59 1.76
N VAL A 9 1.20 -13.83 1.80
CA VAL A 9 0.58 -14.47 0.64
C VAL A 9 -0.65 -15.28 1.04
N TYR A 10 -1.73 -15.16 0.25
CA TYR A 10 -2.91 -16.02 0.29
C TYR A 10 -3.33 -16.36 -1.13
N ASN A 11 -3.28 -17.66 -1.48
CA ASN A 11 -3.62 -18.17 -2.82
C ASN A 11 -2.86 -17.46 -3.95
N GLY A 12 -1.54 -17.35 -3.79
CA GLY A 12 -0.64 -16.57 -4.64
C GLY A 12 0.32 -17.37 -5.50
N LYS A 13 0.12 -18.69 -5.69
CA LYS A 13 1.03 -19.60 -6.38
C LYS A 13 1.50 -19.09 -7.75
N SER A 14 0.63 -18.35 -8.46
CA SER A 14 0.94 -17.86 -9.80
C SER A 14 1.97 -16.74 -9.85
N TYR A 15 2.20 -16.01 -8.75
CA TYR A 15 3.01 -14.79 -8.75
C TYR A 15 4.13 -14.77 -7.71
N ILE A 16 3.99 -15.54 -6.62
CA ILE A 16 4.88 -15.47 -5.46
C ILE A 16 6.37 -15.69 -5.82
N LYS A 17 6.68 -16.52 -6.83
CA LYS A 17 8.06 -16.76 -7.26
C LYS A 17 8.73 -15.50 -7.78
N GLN A 18 8.02 -14.71 -8.59
CA GLN A 18 8.54 -13.47 -9.14
C GLN A 18 8.83 -12.44 -8.04
N SER A 19 7.91 -12.31 -7.07
CA SER A 19 8.06 -11.40 -5.94
C SER A 19 9.26 -11.79 -5.06
N ILE A 20 9.39 -13.07 -4.67
CA ILE A 20 10.54 -13.57 -3.89
C ILE A 20 11.85 -13.33 -4.65
N ASN A 21 11.89 -13.68 -5.94
CA ASN A 21 13.09 -13.48 -6.76
C ASN A 21 13.46 -11.99 -6.89
N SER A 22 12.48 -11.10 -7.02
CA SER A 22 12.75 -9.65 -7.08
C SER A 22 13.37 -9.11 -5.80
N ALA A 23 13.03 -9.68 -4.64
CA ALA A 23 13.64 -9.37 -3.35
C ALA A 23 15.04 -9.99 -3.19
N LEU A 24 15.25 -11.22 -3.63
CA LEU A 24 16.55 -11.90 -3.56
C LEU A 24 17.60 -11.32 -4.51
N ASN A 25 17.17 -10.80 -5.66
CA ASN A 25 18.04 -10.24 -6.70
C ASN A 25 18.36 -8.75 -6.51
N GLN A 26 18.15 -8.20 -5.32
CA GLN A 26 18.54 -6.82 -5.02
C GLN A 26 20.07 -6.63 -5.03
N THR A 27 20.50 -5.42 -5.39
CA THR A 27 21.93 -5.04 -5.31
C THR A 27 22.42 -5.01 -3.87
N PHE A 28 21.59 -4.61 -2.92
CA PHE A 28 21.83 -4.71 -1.49
C PHE A 28 21.84 -6.19 -1.05
N LYS A 29 22.95 -6.64 -0.39
CA LYS A 29 23.20 -8.08 -0.20
C LYS A 29 22.73 -8.67 1.13
N ASP A 30 22.66 -7.87 2.19
CA ASP A 30 22.27 -8.34 3.53
C ASP A 30 20.74 -8.28 3.70
N VAL A 31 20.07 -9.15 2.94
CA VAL A 31 18.61 -9.26 2.88
C VAL A 31 18.17 -10.63 3.39
N GLU A 32 17.18 -10.65 4.28
CA GLU A 32 16.35 -11.82 4.54
C GLU A 32 14.94 -11.62 3.96
N VAL A 33 14.36 -12.65 3.39
CA VAL A 33 12.99 -12.67 2.86
C VAL A 33 12.14 -13.55 3.77
N ILE A 34 11.03 -13.00 4.25
CA ILE A 34 10.12 -13.68 5.19
C ILE A 34 8.78 -13.83 4.50
N VAL A 35 8.44 -15.05 4.12
CA VAL A 35 7.17 -15.40 3.48
C VAL A 35 6.21 -15.89 4.54
N ILE A 36 5.04 -15.28 4.62
CA ILE A 36 3.96 -15.67 5.53
C ILE A 36 2.78 -16.15 4.68
N ASP A 37 2.62 -17.47 4.59
CA ASP A 37 1.45 -18.09 3.97
C ASP A 37 0.24 -17.99 4.90
N ASP A 38 -0.78 -17.27 4.48
CA ASP A 38 -1.99 -17.00 5.24
C ASP A 38 -3.03 -18.12 5.07
N PHE A 39 -2.58 -19.40 5.22
CA PHE A 39 -3.41 -20.60 5.08
C PHE A 39 -3.95 -20.81 3.66
N SER A 40 -3.08 -20.70 2.66
CA SER A 40 -3.44 -20.95 1.25
C SER A 40 -3.93 -22.38 1.01
N ASN A 41 -4.85 -22.52 0.06
CA ASN A 41 -5.44 -23.81 -0.36
C ASN A 41 -5.24 -24.13 -1.86
N ASP A 42 -4.43 -23.31 -2.57
CA ASP A 42 -4.10 -23.49 -3.98
C ASP A 42 -2.74 -24.17 -4.21
N GLY A 43 -2.09 -24.64 -3.12
CA GLY A 43 -0.76 -25.24 -3.16
C GLY A 43 0.37 -24.20 -3.13
N THR A 44 0.09 -22.95 -2.73
CA THR A 44 1.12 -21.88 -2.58
C THR A 44 2.19 -22.28 -1.58
N TYR A 45 1.81 -22.75 -0.39
CA TYR A 45 2.77 -23.09 0.68
C TYR A 45 3.76 -24.16 0.25
N GLU A 46 3.25 -25.27 -0.26
CA GLU A 46 4.07 -26.39 -0.74
C GLU A 46 4.99 -25.97 -1.89
N TYR A 47 4.47 -25.13 -2.79
CA TYR A 47 5.25 -24.58 -3.89
C TYR A 47 6.41 -23.70 -3.38
N VAL A 48 6.16 -22.79 -2.46
CA VAL A 48 7.21 -21.91 -1.89
C VAL A 48 8.24 -22.73 -1.11
N LEU A 49 7.80 -23.73 -0.35
CA LEU A 49 8.68 -24.61 0.41
C LEU A 49 9.60 -25.41 -0.52
N ASN A 50 9.07 -25.96 -1.61
CA ASN A 50 9.85 -26.73 -2.58
C ASN A 50 10.87 -25.85 -3.33
N GLU A 51 10.50 -24.65 -3.75
CA GLU A 51 11.36 -23.77 -4.54
C GLU A 51 12.40 -23.01 -3.69
N PHE A 52 12.05 -22.64 -2.46
CA PHE A 52 12.84 -21.72 -1.64
C PHE A 52 13.22 -22.25 -0.26
N GLY A 53 12.74 -23.43 0.16
CA GLY A 53 12.98 -23.97 1.51
C GLY A 53 14.46 -24.20 1.83
N ASN A 54 15.29 -24.42 0.82
CA ASN A 54 16.76 -24.58 0.96
C ASN A 54 17.54 -23.28 0.70
N VAL A 55 16.87 -22.15 0.46
CA VAL A 55 17.52 -20.85 0.24
C VAL A 55 17.73 -20.17 1.58
N GLY A 56 18.97 -20.15 2.11
CA GLY A 56 19.28 -19.71 3.46
C GLY A 56 18.83 -18.28 3.81
N LYS A 57 18.53 -17.44 2.81
CA LYS A 57 17.98 -16.10 3.01
C LYS A 57 16.45 -16.06 3.12
N VAL A 58 15.73 -17.17 2.84
CA VAL A 58 14.28 -17.24 2.84
C VAL A 58 13.80 -17.99 4.07
N LYS A 59 12.91 -17.39 4.82
CA LYS A 59 12.19 -18.01 5.94
C LYS A 59 10.72 -18.11 5.56
N ILE A 60 10.12 -19.28 5.77
CA ILE A 60 8.75 -19.57 5.34
C ILE A 60 7.96 -19.97 6.58
N PHE A 61 6.85 -19.29 6.80
CA PHE A 61 5.90 -19.56 7.88
C PHE A 61 4.51 -19.75 7.29
N ARG A 62 3.66 -20.48 8.01
CA ARG A 62 2.26 -20.67 7.66
C ARG A 62 1.37 -20.37 8.86
N ASN A 63 0.34 -19.55 8.67
CA ASN A 63 -0.68 -19.32 9.68
C ASN A 63 -1.55 -20.58 9.85
N GLU A 64 -2.10 -20.79 11.05
CA GLU A 64 -2.98 -21.94 11.34
C GLU A 64 -4.36 -21.84 10.65
N LYS A 65 -4.76 -20.63 10.26
CA LYS A 65 -5.98 -20.30 9.51
C LYS A 65 -5.76 -18.99 8.76
N ASN A 66 -6.68 -18.61 7.88
CA ASN A 66 -6.63 -17.27 7.25
C ASN A 66 -6.85 -16.19 8.33
N MET A 67 -5.81 -15.40 8.57
CA MET A 67 -5.74 -14.34 9.58
C MET A 67 -5.73 -12.94 8.96
N GLU A 68 -5.84 -12.84 7.64
CA GLU A 68 -5.76 -11.63 6.85
C GLU A 68 -4.35 -11.02 6.78
N ARG A 69 -4.17 -10.13 5.81
CA ARG A 69 -2.86 -9.54 5.47
C ARG A 69 -2.24 -8.68 6.56
N SER A 70 -3.07 -8.01 7.36
CA SER A 70 -2.58 -7.18 8.48
C SER A 70 -1.86 -8.01 9.52
N TYR A 71 -2.49 -9.12 9.95
CA TYR A 71 -1.87 -10.07 10.86
C TYR A 71 -0.59 -10.68 10.28
N SER A 72 -0.65 -11.13 9.03
CA SER A 72 0.51 -11.77 8.37
C SER A 72 1.70 -10.81 8.27
N ARG A 73 1.48 -9.51 7.98
CA ARG A 73 2.55 -8.50 8.00
C ARG A 73 3.10 -8.27 9.41
N ASN A 74 2.23 -8.18 10.43
CA ASN A 74 2.63 -8.04 11.83
C ASN A 74 3.43 -9.26 12.31
N PHE A 75 2.97 -10.46 11.99
CA PHE A 75 3.70 -11.69 12.31
C PHE A 75 5.07 -11.72 11.62
N GLY A 76 5.13 -11.37 10.34
CA GLY A 76 6.38 -11.26 9.61
C GLY A 76 7.36 -10.25 10.25
N PHE A 77 6.87 -9.12 10.74
CA PHE A 77 7.68 -8.17 11.50
C PHE A 77 8.26 -8.80 12.78
N ASN A 78 7.42 -9.51 13.53
CA ASN A 78 7.84 -10.11 14.81
C ASN A 78 8.93 -11.18 14.64
N VAL A 79 8.92 -11.95 13.55
CA VAL A 79 9.93 -12.99 13.27
C VAL A 79 11.12 -12.49 12.47
N SER A 80 11.12 -11.23 12.06
CA SER A 80 12.17 -10.57 11.28
C SER A 80 13.29 -10.04 12.19
N SER A 81 14.47 -9.79 11.64
CA SER A 81 15.65 -9.32 12.38
C SER A 81 16.37 -8.11 11.76
N GLY A 82 15.92 -7.62 10.60
CA GLY A 82 16.56 -6.49 9.91
C GLY A 82 16.33 -5.15 10.62
N GLU A 83 17.25 -4.23 10.45
CA GLU A 83 17.17 -2.85 10.93
C GLU A 83 16.15 -2.03 10.11
N TYR A 84 15.92 -2.44 8.87
CA TYR A 84 14.93 -1.88 7.98
C TYR A 84 13.92 -2.94 7.58
N ILE A 85 12.65 -2.55 7.59
CA ILE A 85 11.52 -3.42 7.27
C ILE A 85 10.89 -2.96 5.97
N PHE A 86 10.85 -3.84 5.00
CA PHE A 86 10.20 -3.65 3.71
C PHE A 86 9.02 -4.62 3.59
N PHE A 87 7.95 -4.16 2.98
CA PHE A 87 6.82 -5.02 2.63
C PHE A 87 6.76 -5.19 1.12
N LEU A 88 6.46 -6.39 0.66
CA LEU A 88 6.24 -6.69 -0.74
C LEU A 88 5.02 -7.60 -0.87
N ASP A 89 3.99 -7.16 -1.57
CA ASP A 89 2.84 -8.00 -1.84
C ASP A 89 3.24 -9.12 -2.82
N TYR A 90 2.66 -10.29 -2.65
CA TYR A 90 3.07 -11.53 -3.36
C TYR A 90 2.93 -11.46 -4.89
N ASP A 91 2.24 -10.45 -5.40
CA ASP A 91 1.96 -10.22 -6.81
C ASP A 91 2.73 -9.03 -7.41
N ASP A 92 3.46 -8.26 -6.59
CA ASP A 92 4.28 -7.13 -7.02
C ASP A 92 5.76 -7.51 -7.20
N GLU A 93 6.52 -6.64 -7.84
CA GLU A 93 7.96 -6.84 -8.08
C GLU A 93 8.75 -5.54 -7.88
N TRP A 94 10.04 -5.69 -7.56
CA TRP A 94 10.99 -4.59 -7.45
C TRP A 94 12.09 -4.67 -8.51
N LYS A 95 12.57 -3.51 -8.97
CA LYS A 95 13.82 -3.42 -9.73
C LYS A 95 15.02 -3.62 -8.81
N ALA A 96 16.13 -4.12 -9.37
CA ALA A 96 17.28 -4.65 -8.61
C ALA A 96 17.92 -3.70 -7.59
N ASN A 97 17.82 -2.39 -7.72
CA ASN A 97 18.43 -1.42 -6.81
C ASN A 97 17.40 -0.67 -5.93
N TYR A 98 16.20 -1.23 -5.77
CA TYR A 98 15.12 -0.58 -4.99
C TYR A 98 15.49 -0.44 -3.51
N ILE A 99 16.01 -1.52 -2.89
CA ILE A 99 16.36 -1.51 -1.46
C ILE A 99 17.47 -0.49 -1.20
N GLU A 100 18.55 -0.53 -1.99
CA GLU A 100 19.71 0.35 -1.83
C GLU A 100 19.30 1.84 -1.92
N GLU A 101 18.59 2.23 -2.99
CA GLU A 101 18.10 3.60 -3.14
C GLU A 101 17.13 4.01 -2.04
N THR A 102 16.32 3.09 -1.53
CA THR A 102 15.37 3.38 -0.45
C THR A 102 16.11 3.64 0.86
N ILE A 103 17.13 2.82 1.18
CA ILE A 103 17.95 2.98 2.39
C ILE A 103 18.66 4.33 2.42
N GLU A 104 19.25 4.75 1.31
CA GLU A 104 19.93 6.05 1.17
C GLU A 104 19.00 7.24 1.47
N ASN A 105 17.70 7.04 1.34
CA ASN A 105 16.68 8.07 1.54
C ASN A 105 16.05 8.10 2.93
N PHE A 106 16.47 7.23 3.86
CA PHE A 106 15.96 7.27 5.23
C PHE A 106 16.46 8.49 6.02
N ASN A 107 17.76 8.81 5.98
CA ASN A 107 18.34 9.95 6.72
C ASN A 107 17.61 10.21 8.06
N ASN A 108 16.95 11.39 8.18
CA ASN A 108 16.17 11.80 9.36
C ASN A 108 14.68 11.39 9.28
N PHE A 109 14.31 10.51 8.34
CA PHE A 109 12.95 10.02 8.17
C PHE A 109 12.77 8.64 8.82
N ASP A 110 11.54 8.35 9.23
CA ASP A 110 11.16 7.10 9.90
C ASP A 110 10.60 6.09 8.89
N ILE A 111 9.97 6.59 7.83
CA ILE A 111 9.34 5.86 6.74
C ILE A 111 9.81 6.42 5.41
N VAL A 112 10.11 5.55 4.45
CA VAL A 112 10.32 5.92 3.04
C VAL A 112 9.25 5.26 2.19
N TYR A 113 8.60 6.07 1.37
CA TYR A 113 7.62 5.62 0.39
C TYR A 113 8.09 5.93 -1.02
N SER A 114 8.21 4.90 -1.87
CA SER A 114 8.59 5.04 -3.28
C SER A 114 7.34 5.09 -4.15
N ILE A 115 7.12 6.18 -4.89
CA ILE A 115 5.95 6.29 -5.78
C ILE A 115 6.00 5.21 -6.85
N PRO A 116 5.05 4.25 -6.89
CA PRO A 116 4.99 3.27 -7.96
C PRO A 116 4.52 3.93 -9.25
N ARG A 117 5.37 3.86 -10.27
CA ARG A 117 5.08 4.40 -11.60
C ARG A 117 4.73 3.32 -12.60
N THR A 118 5.37 2.17 -12.50
CA THR A 118 5.23 1.05 -13.44
C THR A 118 4.11 0.12 -12.99
N PHE A 119 3.20 -0.16 -13.91
CA PHE A 119 2.14 -1.16 -13.74
C PHE A 119 2.36 -2.26 -14.76
N ILE A 120 2.35 -3.53 -14.31
CA ILE A 120 2.62 -4.71 -15.11
C ILE A 120 1.38 -5.61 -15.20
N ASP A 121 1.28 -6.40 -16.27
CA ASP A 121 0.22 -7.40 -16.44
C ASP A 121 0.51 -8.69 -15.66
N LYS A 122 -0.38 -9.67 -15.78
CA LYS A 122 -0.22 -11.01 -15.17
C LYS A 122 1.06 -11.73 -15.59
N ASN A 123 1.64 -11.39 -16.75
CA ASN A 123 2.85 -12.02 -17.29
C ASN A 123 4.13 -11.21 -16.96
N GLY A 124 4.02 -10.05 -16.31
CA GLY A 124 5.13 -9.15 -16.00
C GLY A 124 5.44 -8.12 -17.09
N ASN A 125 4.66 -8.04 -18.17
CA ASN A 125 4.84 -7.03 -19.20
C ASN A 125 4.34 -5.67 -18.73
N VAL A 126 5.03 -4.60 -19.10
CA VAL A 126 4.64 -3.25 -18.72
C VAL A 126 3.34 -2.85 -19.43
N LEU A 127 2.26 -2.68 -18.66
CA LEU A 127 0.98 -2.15 -19.14
C LEU A 127 1.01 -0.65 -19.32
N ARG A 128 1.58 0.06 -18.35
CA ARG A 128 1.66 1.52 -18.36
C ARG A 128 2.67 2.05 -17.36
N VAL A 129 3.18 3.24 -17.65
CA VAL A 129 3.96 4.04 -16.70
C VAL A 129 3.16 5.28 -16.33
N SER A 130 2.84 5.44 -15.07
CA SER A 130 2.02 6.54 -14.57
C SER A 130 2.76 7.87 -14.63
N LYS A 131 2.20 8.86 -15.31
CA LYS A 131 2.66 10.26 -15.34
C LYS A 131 1.94 11.14 -14.31
N ARG A 132 1.25 10.52 -13.34
CA ARG A 132 0.51 11.24 -12.30
C ARG A 132 1.42 12.20 -11.53
N LYS A 133 0.97 13.44 -11.39
CA LYS A 133 1.61 14.41 -10.49
C LYS A 133 1.08 14.19 -9.07
N TYR A 134 2.00 14.18 -8.11
CA TYR A 134 1.70 14.04 -6.69
C TYR A 134 1.89 15.39 -6.00
N SER A 135 1.18 15.61 -4.90
CA SER A 135 1.41 16.76 -4.03
C SER A 135 2.82 16.69 -3.43
N LYS A 136 3.41 17.84 -3.14
CA LYS A 136 4.64 17.93 -2.35
C LYS A 136 4.36 17.91 -0.84
N ASP A 137 3.12 18.11 -0.45
CA ASP A 137 2.67 18.05 0.96
C ASP A 137 2.34 16.61 1.33
N ILE A 138 3.13 16.05 2.24
CA ILE A 138 3.01 14.66 2.71
C ILE A 138 1.65 14.42 3.36
N ASN A 139 1.15 15.37 4.14
CA ASN A 139 -0.14 15.24 4.80
C ASN A 139 -1.29 15.21 3.77
N GLU A 140 -1.20 16.03 2.73
CA GLU A 140 -2.17 15.96 1.62
C GLU A 140 -2.13 14.58 0.94
N LEU A 141 -0.93 14.03 0.68
CA LEU A 141 -0.78 12.70 0.09
C LEU A 141 -1.44 11.62 0.95
N VAL A 142 -1.16 11.64 2.26
CA VAL A 142 -1.71 10.67 3.21
C VAL A 142 -3.22 10.81 3.32
N PHE A 143 -3.72 12.00 3.65
CA PHE A 143 -5.15 12.18 3.93
C PHE A 143 -6.03 12.06 2.67
N SER A 144 -5.46 12.20 1.47
CA SER A 144 -6.16 11.91 0.21
C SER A 144 -5.89 10.51 -0.35
N ALA A 145 -5.29 9.61 0.44
CA ALA A 145 -4.95 8.23 0.07
C ALA A 145 -4.19 8.13 -1.27
N GLN A 146 -3.23 9.02 -1.48
CA GLN A 146 -2.39 9.01 -2.67
C GLN A 146 -1.16 8.12 -2.50
N ILE A 147 -0.77 7.82 -1.26
CA ILE A 147 0.28 6.89 -0.88
C ILE A 147 -0.34 5.84 0.05
N ALA A 148 -0.30 4.58 -0.34
CA ALA A 148 -0.90 3.47 0.38
C ALA A 148 -0.54 2.09 -0.21
N TYR A 149 0.60 1.92 -0.88
CA TYR A 149 1.03 0.60 -1.35
C TYR A 149 2.08 0.02 -0.38
N PRO A 150 1.80 -1.12 0.27
CA PRO A 150 2.80 -1.78 1.12
C PRO A 150 4.08 -2.10 0.37
N SER A 151 3.99 -2.60 -0.87
CA SER A 151 5.15 -2.91 -1.73
C SER A 151 6.05 -1.70 -2.03
N ALA A 152 5.58 -0.50 -1.74
CA ALA A 152 6.31 0.75 -1.95
C ALA A 152 6.78 1.38 -0.62
N THR A 153 6.63 0.68 0.51
CA THR A 153 6.83 1.24 1.85
C THR A 153 7.93 0.51 2.60
N ALA A 154 8.82 1.29 3.21
CA ALA A 154 9.86 0.79 4.10
C ALA A 154 9.89 1.60 5.40
N PHE A 155 10.26 0.93 6.52
CA PHE A 155 10.33 1.48 7.87
C PHE A 155 11.71 1.26 8.48
N LYS A 156 12.16 2.21 9.31
CA LYS A 156 13.11 1.85 10.34
C LYS A 156 12.42 0.93 11.34
N ARG A 157 13.06 -0.18 11.74
CA ARG A 157 12.46 -1.17 12.66
C ARG A 157 11.94 -0.52 13.93
N GLU A 158 12.72 0.34 14.56
CA GLU A 158 12.40 1.03 15.81
C GLU A 158 11.20 2.02 15.69
N LYS A 159 10.82 2.36 14.46
CA LYS A 159 9.72 3.27 14.11
C LYS A 159 8.51 2.55 13.50
N PHE A 160 8.58 1.22 13.39
CA PHE A 160 7.47 0.46 12.87
C PHE A 160 6.25 0.56 13.79
N ILE A 161 5.10 0.78 13.19
CA ILE A 161 3.81 0.73 13.84
C ILE A 161 3.03 -0.44 13.26
N TYR A 162 2.45 -1.29 14.11
CA TYR A 162 1.71 -2.47 13.66
C TYR A 162 0.52 -2.09 12.79
N PHE A 163 0.26 -2.90 11.76
CA PHE A 163 -0.99 -2.82 11.02
C PHE A 163 -2.17 -3.08 11.95
N ASN A 164 -3.25 -2.34 11.77
CA ASN A 164 -4.47 -2.54 12.55
C ASN A 164 -5.25 -3.73 11.98
N GLU A 165 -5.27 -4.85 12.69
CA GLU A 165 -5.88 -6.10 12.26
C GLU A 165 -7.41 -6.05 12.16
N ASN A 166 -8.03 -4.99 12.65
CA ASN A 166 -9.45 -4.74 12.44
C ASN A 166 -9.78 -4.24 11.01
N TYR A 167 -8.76 -4.05 10.16
CA TYR A 167 -8.91 -3.66 8.78
C TYR A 167 -8.39 -4.78 7.87
N ASN A 168 -9.29 -5.41 7.10
CA ASN A 168 -8.93 -6.38 6.07
C ASN A 168 -8.70 -5.74 4.69
N GLN A 169 -9.04 -4.47 4.55
CA GLN A 169 -8.68 -3.59 3.42
C GLN A 169 -8.52 -2.16 3.93
N ARG A 170 -7.74 -1.32 3.22
CA ARG A 170 -7.39 0.06 3.62
C ARG A 170 -6.52 0.12 4.88
N GLU A 171 -6.00 -1.01 5.33
CA GLU A 171 -5.04 -1.14 6.41
C GLU A 171 -3.76 -0.34 6.17
N ASP A 172 -3.37 -0.25 4.91
CA ASP A 172 -2.27 0.56 4.41
C ASP A 172 -2.52 2.07 4.57
N TRP A 173 -3.69 2.53 4.14
CA TRP A 173 -4.07 3.94 4.28
C TRP A 173 -4.26 4.33 5.75
N GLU A 174 -4.88 3.47 6.53
CA GLU A 174 -5.05 3.65 7.98
C GLU A 174 -3.70 3.76 8.69
N LEU A 175 -2.74 2.91 8.34
CA LEU A 175 -1.38 2.94 8.87
C LEU A 175 -0.71 4.30 8.61
N PHE A 176 -0.77 4.81 7.38
CA PHE A 176 -0.20 6.11 7.05
C PHE A 176 -0.89 7.27 7.79
N ILE A 177 -2.21 7.21 7.98
CA ILE A 177 -2.93 8.20 8.81
C ILE A 177 -2.39 8.17 10.24
N ARG A 178 -2.26 7.00 10.87
CA ARG A 178 -1.68 6.88 12.21
C ARG A 178 -0.24 7.35 12.26
N ALA A 179 0.56 7.01 11.29
CA ALA A 179 1.95 7.43 11.20
C ALA A 179 2.08 8.95 11.28
N VAL A 180 1.32 9.67 10.43
CA VAL A 180 1.33 11.14 10.42
C VAL A 180 0.78 11.72 11.72
N LEU A 181 -0.32 11.18 12.24
CA LEU A 181 -0.93 11.66 13.48
C LEU A 181 -0.03 11.40 14.71
N SER A 182 0.84 10.39 14.65
CA SER A 182 1.84 10.09 15.68
C SER A 182 3.17 10.86 15.49
N GLY A 183 3.26 11.74 14.48
CA GLY A 183 4.44 12.55 14.23
C GLY A 183 5.60 11.83 13.54
N LEU A 184 5.38 10.63 12.97
CA LEU A 184 6.40 9.94 12.18
C LEU A 184 6.72 10.73 10.91
N LYS A 185 8.00 10.81 10.59
CA LYS A 185 8.51 11.54 9.42
C LYS A 185 8.55 10.62 8.21
N ILE A 186 7.84 11.01 7.16
CA ILE A 186 7.73 10.25 5.91
C ILE A 186 8.51 10.97 4.81
N ASN A 187 9.44 10.26 4.16
CA ASN A 187 10.04 10.70 2.90
C ASN A 187 9.30 10.04 1.73
N VAL A 188 8.97 10.81 0.71
CA VAL A 188 8.34 10.28 -0.51
C VAL A 188 9.29 10.51 -1.68
N ILE A 189 9.77 9.41 -2.25
CA ILE A 189 10.72 9.41 -3.38
C ILE A 189 10.04 8.94 -4.66
N ASP A 190 10.49 9.43 -5.79
CA ASP A 190 9.96 9.13 -7.12
C ASP A 190 11.05 8.48 -7.99
N ASN A 191 11.40 7.25 -7.64
CA ASN A 191 12.50 6.52 -8.28
C ASN A 191 12.04 5.45 -9.30
N ASN A 192 10.72 5.23 -9.42
CA ASN A 192 10.14 4.23 -10.34
C ASN A 192 10.74 2.82 -10.21
N LYS A 193 10.96 2.35 -8.98
CA LYS A 193 11.57 1.03 -8.72
C LYS A 193 10.55 -0.05 -8.33
N VAL A 194 9.33 0.34 -8.00
CA VAL A 194 8.24 -0.56 -7.63
C VAL A 194 7.33 -0.80 -8.82
N MET A 195 7.10 -2.06 -9.14
CA MET A 195 6.22 -2.52 -10.21
C MET A 195 4.97 -3.17 -9.61
N ILE A 196 3.82 -2.55 -9.83
CA ILE A 196 2.52 -3.02 -9.32
C ILE A 196 1.84 -3.88 -10.39
N ARG A 197 1.50 -5.12 -10.04
CA ARG A 197 0.81 -6.03 -10.95
C ARG A 197 -0.69 -5.78 -10.95
N GLU A 198 -1.26 -5.69 -12.15
CA GLU A 198 -2.71 -5.59 -12.38
C GLU A 198 -3.26 -6.92 -12.91
N HIS A 199 -4.20 -7.51 -12.17
CA HIS A 199 -4.88 -8.76 -12.53
C HIS A 199 -6.32 -8.77 -11.97
N ASP A 200 -7.16 -9.67 -12.47
CA ASP A 200 -8.61 -9.70 -12.16
C ASP A 200 -8.95 -10.01 -10.68
N LYS A 201 -8.03 -10.64 -9.96
CA LYS A 201 -8.23 -11.02 -8.54
C LYS A 201 -7.93 -9.89 -7.54
N ARG A 202 -7.69 -8.65 -7.99
CA ARG A 202 -7.40 -7.53 -7.06
C ARG A 202 -8.59 -7.20 -6.18
N THR A 203 -8.32 -7.06 -4.89
CA THR A 203 -9.34 -6.86 -3.85
C THR A 203 -9.95 -5.44 -3.82
N SER A 204 -9.36 -4.47 -4.53
CA SER A 204 -9.77 -3.05 -4.49
C SER A 204 -11.10 -2.71 -5.20
N GLY A 205 -11.84 -3.71 -5.69
CA GLY A 205 -13.10 -3.54 -6.45
C GLY A 205 -14.39 -3.87 -5.69
N GLY A 206 -14.32 -4.54 -4.54
CA GLY A 206 -15.49 -5.07 -3.82
C GLY A 206 -16.13 -4.11 -2.82
N LEU A 207 -17.33 -4.46 -2.33
CA LEU A 207 -18.03 -3.70 -1.27
C LEU A 207 -17.21 -3.61 0.04
N SER A 208 -16.34 -4.58 0.31
CA SER A 208 -15.42 -4.54 1.44
C SER A 208 -14.52 -3.31 1.40
N PHE A 209 -14.04 -2.91 0.22
CA PHE A 209 -13.25 -1.68 0.05
C PHE A 209 -14.03 -0.41 0.44
N LEU A 210 -15.31 -0.32 0.06
CA LEU A 210 -16.18 0.78 0.48
C LEU A 210 -16.38 0.78 2.00
N ASN A 211 -16.72 -0.39 2.58
CA ASN A 211 -17.00 -0.51 4.01
C ASN A 211 -15.77 -0.13 4.84
N ASN A 212 -14.58 -0.58 4.46
CA ASN A 212 -13.35 -0.22 5.15
C ASN A 212 -12.97 1.27 4.93
N THR A 213 -13.27 1.86 3.77
CA THR A 213 -13.12 3.31 3.56
C THR A 213 -14.03 4.10 4.49
N LEU A 214 -15.28 3.67 4.69
CA LEU A 214 -16.22 4.28 5.63
C LEU A 214 -15.78 4.08 7.08
N LYS A 215 -15.22 2.92 7.41
CA LYS A 215 -14.63 2.67 8.74
C LYS A 215 -13.50 3.65 9.03
N VAL A 216 -12.55 3.83 8.11
CA VAL A 216 -11.49 4.86 8.24
C VAL A 216 -12.12 6.25 8.41
N TYR A 217 -13.16 6.58 7.64
CA TYR A 217 -13.84 7.86 7.78
C TYR A 217 -14.41 8.08 9.19
N PHE A 218 -15.13 7.10 9.73
CA PHE A 218 -15.73 7.24 11.07
C PHE A 218 -14.69 7.27 12.18
N ASP A 219 -13.63 6.49 12.08
CA ASP A 219 -12.58 6.38 13.09
C ASP A 219 -11.68 7.65 13.14
N TYR A 220 -11.53 8.36 12.00
CA TYR A 220 -10.53 9.43 11.87
C TYR A 220 -11.09 10.82 11.56
N LYS A 221 -12.33 10.99 11.08
CA LYS A 221 -12.88 12.30 10.66
C LYS A 221 -12.73 13.45 11.68
N ASN A 222 -12.70 13.13 12.97
CA ASN A 222 -12.55 14.09 14.05
C ASN A 222 -11.08 14.27 14.50
N LYS A 223 -10.17 13.43 14.00
CA LYS A 223 -8.73 13.44 14.32
C LYS A 223 -7.90 14.12 13.23
N ILE A 224 -8.45 14.23 12.01
CA ILE A 224 -7.75 14.87 10.89
C ILE A 224 -7.62 16.37 11.14
N PRO A 225 -6.42 16.97 11.01
CA PRO A 225 -6.21 18.40 11.13
C PRO A 225 -7.11 19.19 10.16
N LYS A 226 -7.67 20.31 10.62
CA LYS A 226 -8.70 21.08 9.89
C LYS A 226 -8.30 21.47 8.46
N ASN A 227 -7.03 21.81 8.24
CA ASN A 227 -6.48 22.17 6.93
C ASN A 227 -6.39 20.97 5.96
N TYR A 228 -6.32 19.73 6.44
CA TYR A 228 -6.29 18.51 5.61
C TYR A 228 -7.64 17.78 5.54
N LEU A 229 -8.58 18.12 6.41
CA LEU A 229 -9.92 17.53 6.40
C LEU A 229 -10.60 17.61 5.01
N PRO A 230 -10.49 18.69 4.24
CA PRO A 230 -11.06 18.76 2.89
C PRO A 230 -10.56 17.67 1.95
N PHE A 231 -9.28 17.34 1.98
CA PHE A 231 -8.68 16.31 1.14
C PHE A 231 -9.13 14.91 1.54
N PHE A 232 -9.25 14.66 2.84
CA PHE A 232 -9.79 13.42 3.40
C PHE A 232 -11.26 13.22 3.00
N LEU A 233 -12.10 14.23 3.21
CA LEU A 233 -13.52 14.19 2.81
C LEU A 233 -13.68 14.00 1.31
N PHE A 234 -12.85 14.67 0.50
CA PHE A 234 -12.85 14.51 -0.95
C PHE A 234 -12.58 13.06 -1.35
N HIS A 235 -11.56 12.43 -0.79
CA HIS A 235 -11.23 11.02 -1.09
C HIS A 235 -12.36 10.07 -0.69
N VAL A 236 -12.97 10.25 0.48
CA VAL A 236 -14.12 9.43 0.92
C VAL A 236 -15.31 9.66 -0.02
N SER A 237 -15.58 10.91 -0.42
CA SER A 237 -16.66 11.24 -1.35
C SER A 237 -16.46 10.56 -2.72
N GLU A 238 -15.23 10.60 -3.27
CA GLU A 238 -14.91 9.90 -4.53
C GLU A 238 -15.20 8.40 -4.44
N THR A 239 -14.90 7.78 -3.30
CA THR A 239 -15.18 6.35 -3.08
C THR A 239 -16.68 6.11 -3.02
N LEU A 240 -17.43 6.89 -2.26
CA LEU A 240 -18.89 6.78 -2.19
C LEU A 240 -19.54 6.93 -3.58
N LEU A 241 -19.15 7.94 -4.35
CA LEU A 241 -19.65 8.18 -5.71
C LEU A 241 -19.32 7.01 -6.65
N ARG A 242 -18.11 6.45 -6.55
CA ARG A 242 -17.68 5.27 -7.31
C ARG A 242 -18.59 4.07 -7.08
N TYR A 243 -19.04 3.87 -5.84
CA TYR A 243 -19.92 2.76 -5.46
C TYR A 243 -21.42 3.11 -5.51
N GLY A 244 -21.80 4.22 -6.15
CA GLY A 244 -23.19 4.61 -6.36
C GLY A 244 -23.90 5.17 -5.15
N LYS A 245 -23.20 5.45 -4.06
CA LYS A 245 -23.74 6.13 -2.86
C LYS A 245 -23.83 7.64 -3.11
N LEU A 246 -24.69 8.04 -4.06
CA LEU A 246 -24.69 9.40 -4.62
C LEU A 246 -25.00 10.47 -3.57
N LYS A 247 -26.05 10.27 -2.77
CA LYS A 247 -26.48 11.24 -1.74
C LYS A 247 -25.33 11.58 -0.78
N ASP A 248 -24.74 10.55 -0.15
CA ASP A 248 -23.69 10.73 0.84
C ASP A 248 -22.38 11.22 0.19
N GLY A 249 -22.08 10.72 -1.02
CA GLY A 249 -20.93 11.14 -1.79
C GLY A 249 -20.98 12.64 -2.14
N TRP A 250 -22.12 13.13 -2.63
CA TRP A 250 -22.30 14.55 -2.93
C TRP A 250 -22.28 15.41 -1.67
N LEU A 251 -22.89 14.95 -0.57
CA LEU A 251 -22.86 15.67 0.71
C LEU A 251 -21.42 15.89 1.20
N LEU A 252 -20.59 14.85 1.20
CA LEU A 252 -19.19 14.97 1.61
C LEU A 252 -18.37 15.82 0.63
N LEU A 253 -18.63 15.71 -0.67
CA LEU A 253 -17.98 16.51 -1.70
C LEU A 253 -18.26 18.00 -1.50
N LEU A 254 -19.51 18.38 -1.33
CA LEU A 254 -19.90 19.77 -1.07
C LEU A 254 -19.27 20.31 0.22
N LYS A 255 -19.23 19.48 1.27
CA LYS A 255 -18.54 19.83 2.51
C LYS A 255 -17.04 20.06 2.28
N ALA A 256 -16.37 19.20 1.52
CA ALA A 256 -14.96 19.34 1.18
C ALA A 256 -14.68 20.64 0.41
N ILE A 257 -15.52 20.95 -0.60
CA ILE A 257 -15.42 22.17 -1.42
C ILE A 257 -15.68 23.43 -0.56
N LYS A 258 -16.69 23.41 0.32
CA LYS A 258 -16.97 24.52 1.24
C LYS A 258 -15.79 24.81 2.16
N LEU A 259 -15.12 23.79 2.65
CA LEU A 259 -13.95 23.94 3.53
C LEU A 259 -12.69 24.41 2.77
N ASN A 260 -12.52 23.98 1.51
CA ASN A 260 -11.39 24.39 0.67
C ASN A 260 -11.78 24.39 -0.82
N PRO A 261 -12.27 25.53 -1.38
CA PRO A 261 -12.63 25.61 -2.79
C PRO A 261 -11.47 25.32 -3.78
N ARG A 262 -10.22 25.52 -3.33
CA ARG A 262 -9.02 25.26 -4.15
C ARG A 262 -8.86 23.77 -4.54
N ILE A 263 -9.60 22.85 -3.92
CA ILE A 263 -9.70 21.45 -4.35
C ILE A 263 -10.08 21.37 -5.83
N LEU A 264 -10.92 22.27 -6.33
CA LEU A 264 -11.35 22.34 -7.72
C LEU A 264 -10.30 22.87 -8.69
N LEU A 265 -9.17 23.42 -8.22
CA LEU A 265 -8.08 23.83 -9.11
C LEU A 265 -7.28 22.64 -9.68
N ASN A 266 -7.48 21.45 -9.16
CA ASN A 266 -6.81 20.25 -9.63
C ASN A 266 -7.68 19.57 -10.70
N SER A 267 -7.23 19.60 -11.95
CA SER A 267 -7.95 19.02 -13.11
C SER A 267 -8.32 17.55 -12.94
N ARG A 268 -7.44 16.76 -12.28
CA ARG A 268 -7.71 15.36 -11.99
C ARG A 268 -8.90 15.20 -11.02
N ARG A 269 -9.01 16.07 -10.02
CA ARG A 269 -10.14 16.05 -9.08
C ARG A 269 -11.44 16.42 -9.80
N ILE A 270 -11.40 17.40 -10.69
CA ILE A 270 -12.55 17.74 -11.54
C ILE A 270 -12.94 16.54 -12.41
N GLY A 271 -11.97 15.93 -13.11
CA GLY A 271 -12.22 14.74 -13.91
C GLY A 271 -12.83 13.57 -13.11
N SER A 272 -12.36 13.37 -11.88
CA SER A 272 -12.94 12.37 -10.98
C SER A 272 -14.40 12.67 -10.61
N ILE A 273 -14.72 13.94 -10.31
CA ILE A 273 -16.10 14.38 -10.02
C ILE A 273 -17.00 14.12 -11.23
N LEU A 274 -16.58 14.53 -12.43
CA LEU A 274 -17.35 14.34 -13.65
C LEU A 274 -17.61 12.85 -13.93
N LYS A 275 -16.56 12.03 -13.87
CA LYS A 275 -16.65 10.59 -14.13
C LYS A 275 -17.55 9.86 -13.13
N ARG A 276 -17.43 10.16 -11.85
CA ARG A 276 -18.06 9.39 -10.75
C ARG A 276 -19.34 10.02 -10.25
N GLY A 277 -19.39 11.36 -10.18
CA GLY A 277 -20.55 12.10 -9.70
C GLY A 277 -21.68 12.19 -10.74
N PHE A 278 -21.31 12.46 -11.98
CA PHE A 278 -22.29 12.60 -13.09
C PHE A 278 -22.35 11.37 -14.00
N ARG A 279 -21.55 10.31 -13.72
CA ARG A 279 -21.45 9.09 -14.53
C ARG A 279 -21.12 9.35 -16.01
N VAL A 280 -20.42 10.44 -16.29
CA VAL A 280 -19.96 10.78 -17.65
C VAL A 280 -18.82 9.82 -18.02
N ARG A 281 -18.92 9.18 -19.18
CA ARG A 281 -17.81 8.43 -19.78
C ARG A 281 -16.84 9.46 -20.39
N ILE A 282 -15.69 9.64 -19.76
CA ILE A 282 -14.56 10.45 -20.25
C ILE A 282 -13.50 9.50 -20.77
#